data_8146f46fa99c64f4efd7a1e1f27e2e06
#
_entry.id   8146f46fa99c64f4efd7a1e1f27e2e06
#
_cell.length_a   1.000
_cell.length_b   1.000
_cell.length_c   1.000
_cell.angle_alpha   90.00
_cell.angle_beta   90.00
_cell.angle_gamma   90.00
#
_symmetry.space_group_name_H-M   'P 1'
#
loop_
_entity.id
_entity.type
_entity.pdbx_description
1 polymer ?
#
loop_
_entity_poly.entity_id
_entity_poly.type
_entity_poly.pdbx_seq_one_letter_code
_entity_poly.pdbx_strand_id
1 'polypeptide(L)'
;MSTPAPACAFTILLVLVLLAFPHGAHAVPSYARQTGFPCSQCHTLSFGPALTAYGRQFKLNGYTFGTGEHPLPLALMMQGGFSRSETPQPAAPAPHFASNDNLSLDQLSLFLATRLSDHIGVFAQATYSGDARHFNWDNTDIRYARPLSFAGADAVVGVSINNNPTVQDLWNSTPAWAYPYISSPLVPHGSTGPIISGTLAQLVLGATAYTLVDEHVYLEAGAYRGLSDRWLDNVGLYAANNAHVRGGAPYWRAAYQLTADEHYFSFGTFGLDVTMRPDGAAPATNRYTDAALDATYQYTPKGPGAIVVNASLIHERQQLGASFSAGAADKPTNHLDALEVDASFIWRQAWSAGLGLFDVSGGRDLVLYAPAPLSGSLAGSPDTRGATLQLEYVPFGKIDSPLRPWVNLRIGLQYTAYASFNGGAANYDGFGRSASGNDSLFLFAWLAF
;
A
#
# COMPACT_ATOMS: atom_id res chain seq x y z
N MET A 1 -44.00 12.16 -4.38
CA MET A 1 -43.04 12.06 -5.49
C MET A 1 -41.79 11.48 -4.88
N SER A 2 -41.52 10.21 -5.09
CA SER A 2 -40.35 9.50 -4.60
C SER A 2 -39.14 9.87 -5.45
N THR A 3 -38.14 10.48 -4.87
CA THR A 3 -36.81 10.70 -5.52
C THR A 3 -36.19 9.34 -5.88
N PRO A 4 -35.69 9.13 -7.10
CA PRO A 4 -35.02 7.89 -7.45
C PRO A 4 -33.78 7.71 -6.57
N ALA A 5 -33.57 6.50 -6.08
CA ALA A 5 -32.49 6.14 -5.18
C ALA A 5 -31.12 6.44 -5.81
N PRO A 6 -30.10 6.89 -5.03
CA PRO A 6 -28.79 7.27 -5.52
C PRO A 6 -28.05 6.14 -6.27
N ALA A 7 -28.42 4.89 -6.05
CA ALA A 7 -27.89 3.73 -6.79
C ALA A 7 -28.19 3.78 -8.29
N CYS A 8 -29.40 4.24 -8.70
CA CYS A 8 -29.71 4.41 -10.13
C CYS A 8 -28.89 5.51 -10.80
N ALA A 9 -28.61 6.60 -10.08
CA ALA A 9 -27.82 7.71 -10.63
C ALA A 9 -26.35 7.30 -10.85
N PHE A 10 -25.78 6.50 -9.96
CA PHE A 10 -24.42 5.97 -10.09
C PHE A 10 -24.30 4.98 -11.25
N THR A 11 -25.27 4.08 -11.39
CA THR A 11 -25.30 3.11 -12.51
C THR A 11 -25.46 3.83 -13.85
N ILE A 12 -26.31 4.85 -13.92
CA ILE A 12 -26.51 5.67 -15.13
C ILE A 12 -25.25 6.47 -15.45
N LEU A 13 -24.59 7.06 -14.45
CA LEU A 13 -23.33 7.79 -14.63
C LEU A 13 -22.22 6.87 -15.12
N LEU A 14 -22.08 5.68 -14.55
CA LEU A 14 -21.11 4.66 -14.97
C LEU A 14 -21.36 4.22 -16.41
N VAL A 15 -22.62 3.99 -16.79
CA VAL A 15 -23.02 3.62 -18.17
C VAL A 15 -22.80 4.77 -19.13
N LEU A 16 -23.11 6.01 -18.75
CA LEU A 16 -22.88 7.21 -19.58
C LEU A 16 -21.38 7.50 -19.77
N VAL A 17 -20.56 7.28 -18.76
CA VAL A 17 -19.09 7.36 -18.87
C VAL A 17 -18.57 6.29 -19.82
N LEU A 18 -19.07 5.06 -19.75
CA LEU A 18 -18.68 3.97 -20.66
C LEU A 18 -19.14 4.20 -22.11
N LEU A 19 -20.24 4.94 -22.34
CA LEU A 19 -20.78 5.23 -23.67
C LEU A 19 -20.23 6.50 -24.32
N ALA A 20 -19.59 7.41 -23.54
CA ALA A 20 -19.15 8.72 -24.01
C ALA A 20 -17.75 8.73 -24.65
N PHE A 21 -16.99 7.62 -24.64
CA PHE A 21 -15.64 7.57 -25.19
C PHE A 21 -15.63 6.88 -26.56
N PRO A 22 -15.41 7.61 -27.66
CA PRO A 22 -15.12 6.98 -28.94
C PRO A 22 -13.70 6.40 -28.93
N HIS A 23 -13.59 5.07 -29.07
CA HIS A 23 -12.43 4.29 -29.51
C HIS A 23 -11.04 4.84 -29.11
N GLY A 24 -10.67 4.72 -27.84
CA GLY A 24 -9.34 5.08 -27.41
C GLY A 24 -9.19 5.35 -25.92
N ALA A 25 -9.89 4.62 -25.04
CA ALA A 25 -9.70 4.73 -23.60
C ALA A 25 -8.42 4.01 -23.14
N HIS A 26 -7.67 4.62 -22.23
CA HIS A 26 -6.30 4.25 -21.85
C HIS A 26 -6.21 3.98 -20.32
N ALA A 27 -5.49 2.97 -19.91
CA ALA A 27 -5.41 2.55 -18.50
C ALA A 27 -3.98 2.38 -17.94
N VAL A 28 -3.58 2.25 -16.63
CA VAL A 28 -2.21 1.96 -16.14
C VAL A 28 -1.58 0.79 -16.86
N PRO A 29 -2.18 0.36 -17.77
CA PRO A 29 -1.80 -0.05 -19.07
C PRO A 29 -0.75 0.83 -19.77
N SER A 30 -0.29 1.95 -19.23
CA SER A 30 0.92 2.57 -19.81
C SER A 30 2.04 1.55 -19.90
N TYR A 31 2.25 0.72 -18.89
CA TYR A 31 3.19 -0.39 -18.97
C TYR A 31 2.70 -1.55 -19.85
N ALA A 32 1.41 -1.83 -19.88
CA ALA A 32 0.84 -2.81 -20.81
C ALA A 32 0.97 -2.32 -22.26
N ARG A 33 0.80 -1.02 -22.53
CA ARG A 33 1.08 -0.40 -23.85
C ARG A 33 2.56 -0.45 -24.19
N GLN A 34 3.44 -0.14 -23.24
CA GLN A 34 4.89 -0.16 -23.41
C GLN A 34 5.39 -1.57 -23.76
N THR A 35 4.87 -2.60 -23.12
CA THR A 35 5.32 -3.98 -23.28
C THR A 35 4.57 -4.76 -24.35
N GLY A 36 3.37 -4.31 -24.73
CA GLY A 36 2.44 -5.06 -25.59
C GLY A 36 1.76 -6.24 -24.88
N PHE A 37 2.00 -6.45 -23.58
CA PHE A 37 1.47 -7.58 -22.81
C PHE A 37 0.17 -7.22 -22.07
N PRO A 38 -0.68 -8.22 -21.77
CA PRO A 38 -1.84 -8.03 -20.93
C PRO A 38 -1.44 -7.83 -19.46
N CYS A 39 -2.32 -7.25 -18.64
CA CYS A 39 -2.07 -7.06 -17.20
C CYS A 39 -1.77 -8.38 -16.48
N SER A 40 -2.37 -9.49 -16.93
CA SER A 40 -2.14 -10.85 -16.44
C SER A 40 -0.71 -11.36 -16.65
N GLN A 41 0.10 -10.74 -17.50
CA GLN A 41 1.52 -11.08 -17.65
C GLN A 41 2.32 -10.64 -16.41
N CYS A 42 1.96 -9.49 -15.82
CA CYS A 42 2.67 -8.90 -14.69
C CYS A 42 1.98 -9.16 -13.34
N HIS A 43 0.65 -9.35 -13.33
CA HIS A 43 -0.15 -9.46 -12.12
C HIS A 43 -0.85 -10.80 -12.01
N THR A 44 -0.85 -11.41 -10.83
CA THR A 44 -1.43 -12.74 -10.59
C THR A 44 -2.94 -12.76 -10.78
N LEU A 45 -3.66 -11.72 -10.33
CA LEU A 45 -5.11 -11.54 -10.53
C LEU A 45 -5.45 -10.74 -11.80
N SER A 46 -4.51 -10.52 -12.72
CA SER A 46 -4.67 -9.62 -13.88
C SER A 46 -4.84 -8.14 -13.52
N PHE A 47 -4.73 -7.74 -12.25
CA PHE A 47 -4.78 -6.37 -11.76
C PHE A 47 -4.37 -6.29 -10.28
N GLY A 48 -3.71 -5.20 -9.89
CA GLY A 48 -3.32 -4.94 -8.50
C GLY A 48 -1.86 -5.29 -8.19
N PRO A 49 -1.42 -5.17 -6.92
CA PRO A 49 -0.01 -5.21 -6.56
C PRO A 49 0.67 -6.58 -6.65
N ALA A 50 -0.07 -7.70 -6.50
CA ALA A 50 0.54 -9.03 -6.49
C ALA A 50 1.14 -9.38 -7.85
N LEU A 51 2.46 -9.62 -7.89
CA LEU A 51 3.25 -9.76 -9.12
C LEU A 51 3.52 -11.21 -9.49
N THR A 52 3.49 -11.50 -10.79
CA THR A 52 4.05 -12.72 -11.39
C THR A 52 5.58 -12.66 -11.44
N ALA A 53 6.22 -13.74 -11.87
CA ALA A 53 7.67 -13.75 -12.14
C ALA A 53 8.05 -12.65 -13.14
N TYR A 54 7.28 -12.48 -14.22
CA TYR A 54 7.55 -11.43 -15.22
C TYR A 54 7.37 -10.02 -14.63
N GLY A 55 6.36 -9.78 -13.79
CA GLY A 55 6.14 -8.50 -13.12
C GLY A 55 7.32 -8.14 -12.19
N ARG A 56 7.85 -9.12 -11.45
CA ARG A 56 9.05 -8.92 -10.61
C ARG A 56 10.29 -8.58 -11.45
N GLN A 57 10.50 -9.30 -12.56
CA GLN A 57 11.62 -9.02 -13.48
C GLN A 57 11.48 -7.64 -14.14
N PHE A 58 10.27 -7.24 -14.53
CA PHE A 58 9.99 -5.90 -15.06
C PHE A 58 10.36 -4.80 -14.06
N LYS A 59 9.99 -4.98 -12.79
CA LYS A 59 10.32 -4.04 -11.71
C LYS A 59 11.82 -4.03 -11.38
N LEU A 60 12.48 -5.21 -11.33
CA LEU A 60 13.92 -5.36 -11.12
C LEU A 60 14.73 -4.61 -12.19
N ASN A 61 14.32 -4.73 -13.44
CA ASN A 61 15.00 -4.12 -14.59
C ASN A 61 14.56 -2.66 -14.85
N GLY A 62 14.04 -1.98 -13.79
CA GLY A 62 13.78 -0.55 -13.84
C GLY A 62 12.62 -0.15 -14.75
N TYR A 63 11.61 -1.01 -14.92
CA TYR A 63 10.43 -0.75 -15.77
C TYR A 63 10.76 -0.54 -17.25
N THR A 64 11.88 -1.09 -17.74
CA THR A 64 12.44 -0.75 -19.07
C THR A 64 12.05 -1.72 -20.17
N PHE A 65 11.48 -2.88 -19.87
CA PHE A 65 11.03 -3.84 -20.90
C PHE A 65 9.97 -3.21 -21.80
N GLY A 66 10.07 -3.45 -23.11
CA GLY A 66 9.11 -2.93 -24.06
C GLY A 66 9.43 -3.25 -25.51
N THR A 67 8.51 -2.89 -26.43
CA THR A 67 8.61 -3.15 -27.88
C THR A 67 9.51 -2.17 -28.62
N GLY A 68 10.06 -1.17 -27.95
CA GLY A 68 10.81 -0.08 -28.58
C GLY A 68 9.97 1.15 -28.95
N GLU A 69 8.64 1.01 -29.00
CA GLU A 69 7.73 2.11 -29.21
C GLU A 69 7.64 2.99 -27.95
N HIS A 70 7.28 4.26 -28.10
CA HIS A 70 7.07 5.22 -27.01
C HIS A 70 5.57 5.57 -26.92
N PRO A 71 4.73 4.67 -26.38
CA PRO A 71 3.31 4.93 -26.24
C PRO A 71 3.06 6.02 -25.20
N LEU A 72 1.83 6.51 -25.14
CA LEU A 72 1.41 7.48 -24.13
C LEU A 72 1.78 7.00 -22.71
N PRO A 73 2.64 7.74 -21.98
CA PRO A 73 3.15 7.31 -20.67
C PRO A 73 2.17 7.56 -19.52
N LEU A 74 1.02 8.16 -19.81
CA LEU A 74 0.04 8.55 -18.80
C LEU A 74 -1.02 7.48 -18.62
N ALA A 75 -1.53 7.38 -17.41
CA ALA A 75 -2.66 6.54 -17.07
C ALA A 75 -3.48 7.15 -15.93
N LEU A 76 -4.76 6.79 -15.84
CA LEU A 76 -5.66 7.21 -14.78
C LEU A 76 -6.14 5.98 -14.00
N MET A 77 -6.42 6.19 -12.72
CA MET A 77 -7.03 5.20 -11.84
C MET A 77 -8.11 5.87 -11.00
N MET A 78 -9.21 5.16 -10.80
CA MET A 78 -10.30 5.59 -9.93
C MET A 78 -10.64 4.45 -8.97
N GLN A 79 -10.73 4.77 -7.70
CA GLN A 79 -11.18 3.85 -6.67
C GLN A 79 -12.33 4.48 -5.90
N GLY A 80 -13.34 3.70 -5.59
CA GLY A 80 -14.45 4.14 -4.77
C GLY A 80 -15.42 3.02 -4.51
N GLY A 81 -16.36 3.25 -3.62
CA GLY A 81 -17.29 2.23 -3.25
C GLY A 81 -18.23 2.61 -2.11
N PHE A 82 -18.96 1.62 -1.63
CA PHE A 82 -19.82 1.73 -0.47
C PHE A 82 -19.13 1.12 0.74
N SER A 83 -19.05 1.86 1.84
CA SER A 83 -18.47 1.40 3.11
C SER A 83 -19.43 1.54 4.27
N ARG A 84 -19.37 0.57 5.19
CA ARG A 84 -20.19 0.51 6.39
C ARG A 84 -19.42 -0.13 7.52
N SER A 85 -19.51 0.43 8.76
CA SER A 85 -19.09 -0.24 9.99
C SER A 85 -20.31 -0.80 10.74
N GLU A 86 -20.11 -1.83 11.56
CA GLU A 86 -21.17 -2.47 12.35
C GLU A 86 -21.87 -1.44 13.27
N THR A 87 -21.09 -0.61 13.95
CA THR A 87 -21.61 0.49 14.76
C THR A 87 -21.24 1.83 14.12
N PRO A 88 -22.17 2.78 13.96
CA PRO A 88 -21.84 4.12 13.47
C PRO A 88 -20.70 4.76 14.26
N GLN A 89 -19.87 5.53 13.59
CA GLN A 89 -18.79 6.25 14.27
C GLN A 89 -19.33 7.38 15.15
N PRO A 90 -18.63 7.79 16.20
CA PRO A 90 -19.07 8.89 17.09
C PRO A 90 -19.24 10.23 16.34
N ALA A 91 -18.50 10.41 15.26
CA ALA A 91 -18.59 11.55 14.34
C ALA A 91 -18.40 11.08 12.89
N ALA A 92 -18.70 11.93 11.94
CA ALA A 92 -18.38 11.68 10.53
C ALA A 92 -16.85 11.54 10.35
N PRO A 93 -16.37 10.53 9.60
CA PRO A 93 -14.92 10.29 9.41
C PRO A 93 -14.22 11.42 8.64
N ALA A 94 -14.96 12.13 7.79
CA ALA A 94 -14.46 13.31 7.09
C ALA A 94 -15.62 14.28 6.77
N PRO A 95 -15.36 15.56 6.44
CA PRO A 95 -16.40 16.52 6.09
C PRO A 95 -17.26 16.03 4.93
N HIS A 96 -18.57 16.21 5.03
CA HIS A 96 -19.60 15.82 4.06
C HIS A 96 -19.90 14.32 3.95
N PHE A 97 -19.36 13.49 4.83
CA PHE A 97 -19.74 12.11 4.98
C PHE A 97 -20.66 11.91 6.18
N ALA A 98 -21.36 10.79 6.20
CA ALA A 98 -22.14 10.36 7.37
C ALA A 98 -21.24 9.59 8.35
N SER A 99 -21.73 9.42 9.58
CA SER A 99 -21.03 8.58 10.57
C SER A 99 -21.01 7.09 10.20
N ASN A 100 -21.79 6.69 9.20
CA ASN A 100 -21.84 5.34 8.62
C ASN A 100 -22.50 5.36 7.24
N ASP A 101 -22.49 4.21 6.52
CA ASP A 101 -23.19 3.99 5.24
C ASP A 101 -22.78 5.03 4.16
N ASN A 102 -21.50 5.11 3.87
CA ASN A 102 -20.95 6.08 2.93
C ASN A 102 -20.72 5.47 1.54
N LEU A 103 -21.19 6.17 0.51
CA LEU A 103 -20.75 5.98 -0.87
C LEU A 103 -19.72 7.06 -1.21
N SER A 104 -18.52 6.66 -1.64
CA SER A 104 -17.38 7.55 -1.86
C SER A 104 -16.64 7.29 -3.15
N LEU A 105 -16.07 8.35 -3.70
CA LEU A 105 -14.90 8.30 -4.55
C LEU A 105 -13.69 8.40 -3.63
N ASP A 106 -12.96 7.30 -3.44
CA ASP A 106 -11.84 7.28 -2.49
C ASP A 106 -10.58 7.90 -3.09
N GLN A 107 -10.28 7.55 -4.35
CA GLN A 107 -9.12 8.04 -5.06
C GLN A 107 -9.41 8.30 -6.55
N LEU A 108 -8.80 9.37 -7.08
CA LEU A 108 -8.60 9.58 -8.50
C LEU A 108 -7.12 9.89 -8.73
N SER A 109 -6.41 8.97 -9.39
CA SER A 109 -4.96 9.07 -9.54
C SER A 109 -4.54 9.22 -10.99
N LEU A 110 -3.57 10.11 -11.22
CA LEU A 110 -2.85 10.25 -12.48
C LEU A 110 -1.47 9.61 -12.32
N PHE A 111 -1.10 8.75 -13.27
CA PHE A 111 0.21 8.12 -13.32
C PHE A 111 1.03 8.62 -14.50
N LEU A 112 2.30 8.86 -14.25
CA LEU A 112 3.36 8.87 -15.23
C LEU A 112 4.15 7.56 -15.05
N ALA A 113 3.99 6.60 -15.97
CA ALA A 113 4.58 5.28 -15.85
C ALA A 113 5.10 4.81 -17.21
N THR A 114 6.43 4.83 -17.39
CA THR A 114 7.08 4.53 -18.66
C THR A 114 8.57 4.28 -18.49
N ARG A 115 9.18 3.69 -19.52
CA ARG A 115 10.63 3.75 -19.71
C ARG A 115 11.04 5.12 -20.25
N LEU A 116 12.10 5.69 -19.70
CA LEU A 116 12.72 6.94 -20.18
C LEU A 116 13.92 6.66 -21.08
N SER A 117 14.60 5.53 -20.88
CA SER A 117 15.70 5.03 -21.69
C SER A 117 15.78 3.50 -21.56
N ASP A 118 16.79 2.89 -22.19
CA ASP A 118 17.01 1.44 -22.08
C ASP A 118 17.34 0.97 -20.65
N HIS A 119 17.72 1.88 -19.78
CA HIS A 119 18.13 1.59 -18.40
C HIS A 119 17.36 2.37 -17.33
N ILE A 120 16.51 3.32 -17.71
CA ILE A 120 15.79 4.18 -16.77
C ILE A 120 14.30 4.09 -17.04
N GLY A 121 13.54 3.79 -16.01
CA GLY A 121 12.09 3.89 -16.01
C GLY A 121 11.57 4.65 -14.81
N VAL A 122 10.31 5.05 -14.89
CA VAL A 122 9.61 5.86 -13.90
C VAL A 122 8.22 5.30 -13.64
N PHE A 123 7.86 5.27 -12.36
CA PHE A 123 6.51 5.15 -11.84
C PHE A 123 6.29 6.35 -10.91
N ALA A 124 5.36 7.23 -11.26
CA ALA A 124 5.02 8.39 -10.45
C ALA A 124 3.51 8.58 -10.45
N GLN A 125 2.96 8.90 -9.29
CA GLN A 125 1.53 9.02 -9.03
C GLN A 125 1.21 10.36 -8.37
N ALA A 126 0.13 10.99 -8.82
CA ALA A 126 -0.52 12.11 -8.13
C ALA A 126 -1.97 11.72 -7.89
N THR A 127 -2.45 11.87 -6.66
CA THR A 127 -3.75 11.35 -6.23
C THR A 127 -4.63 12.46 -5.68
N TYR A 128 -5.85 12.55 -6.17
CA TYR A 128 -6.94 13.23 -5.51
C TYR A 128 -7.51 12.30 -4.43
N SER A 129 -7.43 12.71 -3.17
CA SER A 129 -8.04 12.02 -2.04
C SER A 129 -9.50 12.49 -1.90
N GLY A 130 -10.43 11.54 -1.90
CA GLY A 130 -11.86 11.86 -1.86
C GLY A 130 -12.34 12.30 -0.48
N ASP A 131 -11.73 11.83 0.59
CA ASP A 131 -12.00 12.23 1.97
C ASP A 131 -11.41 13.61 2.29
N ALA A 132 -10.16 13.85 1.90
CA ALA A 132 -9.46 15.11 2.08
C ALA A 132 -9.78 16.17 1.01
N ARG A 133 -10.33 15.76 -0.16
CA ARG A 133 -10.78 16.61 -1.27
C ARG A 133 -9.72 17.51 -1.87
N HIS A 134 -8.49 17.02 -1.97
CA HIS A 134 -7.42 17.72 -2.66
C HIS A 134 -6.48 16.75 -3.37
N PHE A 135 -5.68 17.28 -4.29
CA PHE A 135 -4.60 16.55 -4.94
C PHE A 135 -3.33 16.63 -4.10
N ASN A 136 -2.65 15.51 -4.01
CA ASN A 136 -1.34 15.39 -3.39
C ASN A 136 -0.40 14.53 -4.24
N TRP A 137 0.90 14.75 -4.09
CA TRP A 137 1.92 13.84 -4.57
C TRP A 137 1.79 12.50 -3.85
N ASP A 138 1.84 11.41 -4.61
CA ASP A 138 1.74 10.05 -4.11
C ASP A 138 3.02 9.27 -4.45
N ASN A 139 2.95 7.96 -4.52
CA ASN A 139 4.11 7.11 -4.71
C ASN A 139 4.89 7.44 -5.97
N THR A 140 6.20 7.55 -5.83
CA THR A 140 7.14 7.76 -6.92
C THR A 140 8.34 6.84 -6.76
N ASP A 141 8.70 6.15 -7.85
CA ASP A 141 9.87 5.28 -7.93
C ASP A 141 10.52 5.46 -9.31
N ILE A 142 11.71 6.04 -9.34
CA ILE A 142 12.52 6.20 -10.54
C ILE A 142 13.69 5.24 -10.43
N ARG A 143 13.85 4.37 -11.41
CA ARG A 143 14.90 3.34 -11.39
C ARG A 143 15.85 3.45 -12.56
N TYR A 144 17.12 3.27 -12.23
CA TYR A 144 18.14 2.86 -13.16
C TYR A 144 18.47 1.40 -12.90
N ALA A 145 18.56 0.56 -13.94
CA ALA A 145 18.96 -0.83 -13.81
C ALA A 145 19.74 -1.31 -15.05
N ARG A 146 20.69 -2.20 -14.83
CA ARG A 146 21.41 -2.87 -15.92
C ARG A 146 21.88 -4.26 -15.51
N PRO A 147 21.88 -5.22 -16.43
CA PRO A 147 22.56 -6.50 -16.21
C PRO A 147 24.07 -6.28 -16.14
N LEU A 148 24.74 -7.11 -15.34
CA LEU A 148 26.18 -7.13 -15.15
C LEU A 148 26.62 -8.57 -14.90
N SER A 149 27.66 -9.02 -15.61
CA SER A 149 28.32 -10.29 -15.32
C SER A 149 29.68 -9.99 -14.71
N PHE A 150 29.95 -10.50 -13.53
CA PHE A 150 31.20 -10.30 -12.81
C PHE A 150 31.66 -11.58 -12.12
N ALA A 151 32.93 -11.96 -12.34
CA ALA A 151 33.56 -13.15 -11.74
C ALA A 151 32.78 -14.46 -11.94
N GLY A 152 32.02 -14.59 -13.05
CA GLY A 152 31.24 -15.78 -13.36
C GLY A 152 29.83 -15.82 -12.78
N ALA A 153 29.41 -14.78 -12.03
CA ALA A 153 28.06 -14.59 -11.55
C ALA A 153 27.32 -13.58 -12.44
N ASP A 154 26.04 -13.86 -12.71
CA ASP A 154 25.15 -12.93 -13.40
C ASP A 154 24.39 -12.09 -12.36
N ALA A 155 24.33 -10.80 -12.57
CA ALA A 155 23.64 -9.89 -11.65
C ALA A 155 22.83 -8.83 -12.40
N VAL A 156 21.79 -8.32 -11.79
CA VAL A 156 21.18 -7.05 -12.13
C VAL A 156 21.52 -6.06 -11.02
N VAL A 157 22.15 -4.95 -11.39
CA VAL A 157 22.45 -3.86 -10.45
C VAL A 157 21.58 -2.65 -10.79
N GLY A 158 21.13 -1.94 -9.76
CA GLY A 158 20.29 -0.77 -9.98
C GLY A 158 20.31 0.24 -8.84
N VAL A 159 19.67 1.36 -9.10
CA VAL A 159 19.40 2.43 -8.14
C VAL A 159 17.93 2.79 -8.24
N SER A 160 17.27 2.95 -7.08
CA SER A 160 15.92 3.50 -6.96
C SER A 160 15.99 4.85 -6.26
N ILE A 161 15.28 5.83 -6.79
CA ILE A 161 14.99 7.10 -6.13
C ILE A 161 13.49 7.12 -5.89
N ASN A 162 13.07 7.13 -4.62
CA ASN A 162 11.65 7.01 -4.28
C ASN A 162 11.28 7.83 -3.04
N ASN A 163 9.96 8.05 -2.85
CA ASN A 163 9.40 8.88 -1.78
C ASN A 163 8.61 8.09 -0.74
N ASN A 164 8.71 6.77 -0.74
CA ASN A 164 8.03 5.91 0.22
C ASN A 164 8.90 4.68 0.49
N PRO A 165 9.47 4.52 1.71
CA PRO A 165 10.20 3.32 2.07
C PRO A 165 9.39 2.06 1.74
N THR A 166 10.03 1.08 1.11
CA THR A 166 9.47 -0.18 0.63
C THR A 166 8.66 -0.14 -0.69
N VAL A 167 8.35 1.01 -1.27
CA VAL A 167 7.65 1.08 -2.58
C VAL A 167 8.45 0.39 -3.70
N GLN A 168 9.77 0.38 -3.57
CA GLN A 168 10.69 -0.25 -4.51
C GLN A 168 10.78 -1.79 -4.38
N ASP A 169 10.17 -2.40 -3.37
CA ASP A 169 10.19 -3.84 -3.15
C ASP A 169 9.79 -4.63 -4.41
N LEU A 170 10.58 -5.63 -4.79
CA LEU A 170 10.35 -6.44 -6.00
C LEU A 170 9.17 -7.38 -5.86
N TRP A 171 8.87 -7.84 -4.65
CA TRP A 171 7.83 -8.84 -4.38
C TRP A 171 6.47 -8.23 -4.12
N ASN A 172 6.44 -6.93 -3.77
CA ASN A 172 5.26 -6.25 -3.27
C ASN A 172 4.66 -6.96 -2.03
N SER A 173 5.54 -7.47 -1.16
CA SER A 173 5.20 -8.13 0.11
C SER A 173 5.44 -7.25 1.33
N THR A 174 6.03 -6.07 1.14
CA THR A 174 6.38 -5.12 2.20
C THR A 174 5.30 -4.04 2.36
N PRO A 175 5.30 -3.24 3.43
CA PRO A 175 4.17 -2.40 3.83
C PRO A 175 3.59 -1.47 2.76
N ALA A 176 4.39 -0.91 1.85
CA ALA A 176 3.86 -0.06 0.78
C ALA A 176 2.89 -0.78 -0.18
N TRP A 177 2.88 -2.11 -0.16
CA TRP A 177 2.07 -2.97 -1.03
C TRP A 177 1.27 -4.03 -0.25
N ALA A 178 1.11 -3.86 1.07
CA ALA A 178 0.46 -4.82 1.93
C ALA A 178 -1.00 -5.12 1.55
N TYR A 179 -1.43 -6.35 1.83
CA TYR A 179 -2.84 -6.75 1.73
C TYR A 179 -3.68 -5.94 2.76
N PRO A 180 -4.90 -5.50 2.45
CA PRO A 180 -5.77 -5.95 1.36
C PRO A 180 -5.65 -5.16 0.04
N TYR A 181 -4.62 -4.38 -0.20
CA TYR A 181 -4.32 -3.57 -1.40
C TYR A 181 -5.27 -2.38 -1.64
N ILE A 182 -6.46 -2.41 -1.11
CA ILE A 182 -7.47 -1.33 -1.14
C ILE A 182 -8.30 -1.42 0.14
N SER A 183 -8.58 -0.27 0.74
CA SER A 183 -9.47 -0.14 1.89
C SER A 183 -10.21 1.19 1.82
N SER A 184 -11.39 1.28 2.46
CA SER A 184 -12.09 2.55 2.54
C SER A 184 -11.46 3.44 3.62
N PRO A 185 -11.13 4.71 3.35
CA PRO A 185 -10.66 5.65 4.38
C PRO A 185 -11.76 6.07 5.36
N LEU A 186 -13.00 5.67 5.11
CA LEU A 186 -14.18 6.11 5.85
C LEU A 186 -14.65 5.12 6.92
N VAL A 187 -13.94 4.00 7.12
CA VAL A 187 -14.22 3.03 8.19
C VAL A 187 -13.11 3.04 9.23
N PRO A 188 -13.37 2.60 10.49
CA PRO A 188 -12.34 2.54 11.50
C PRO A 188 -11.19 1.60 11.12
N HIS A 189 -9.96 2.06 11.37
CA HIS A 189 -8.73 1.28 11.26
C HIS A 189 -7.96 1.34 12.57
N GLY A 190 -7.11 0.34 12.84
CA GLY A 190 -6.16 0.41 13.94
C GLY A 190 -5.33 1.70 13.85
N SER A 191 -5.22 2.42 14.95
CA SER A 191 -4.64 3.77 14.99
C SER A 191 -3.11 3.79 14.99
N THR A 192 -2.46 2.64 15.14
CA THR A 192 -1.03 2.54 15.41
C THR A 192 -0.40 1.43 14.57
N GLY A 193 0.80 1.70 14.06
CA GLY A 193 1.65 0.74 13.36
C GLY A 193 3.10 1.20 13.35
N PRO A 194 4.07 0.31 13.02
CA PRO A 194 5.47 0.67 12.86
C PRO A 194 5.67 1.82 11.85
N ILE A 195 6.71 2.62 12.05
CA ILE A 195 6.99 3.80 11.22
C ILE A 195 7.16 3.43 9.74
N ILE A 196 7.79 2.28 9.45
CA ILE A 196 7.99 1.79 8.09
C ILE A 196 6.67 1.37 7.39
N SER A 197 5.59 1.19 8.15
CA SER A 197 4.27 0.81 7.64
C SER A 197 3.43 1.99 7.12
N GLY A 198 4.09 2.98 6.51
CA GLY A 198 3.42 4.07 5.78
C GLY A 198 3.55 5.46 6.41
N THR A 199 4.02 5.61 7.66
CA THR A 199 4.13 6.94 8.30
C THR A 199 5.07 7.90 7.54
N LEU A 200 6.07 7.37 6.85
CA LEU A 200 7.02 8.17 6.07
C LEU A 200 6.63 8.35 4.60
N ALA A 201 5.55 7.71 4.16
CA ALA A 201 5.11 7.77 2.77
C ALA A 201 4.90 9.22 2.33
N GLN A 202 5.54 9.60 1.21
CA GLN A 202 5.55 10.94 0.61
C GLN A 202 6.20 12.05 1.46
N LEU A 203 6.52 11.80 2.73
CA LEU A 203 7.19 12.79 3.60
C LEU A 203 8.71 12.80 3.44
N VAL A 204 9.26 11.81 2.77
CA VAL A 204 10.70 11.62 2.56
C VAL A 204 11.03 11.46 1.07
N LEU A 205 12.29 11.68 0.74
CA LEU A 205 12.90 11.25 -0.51
C LEU A 205 14.14 10.42 -0.18
N GLY A 206 14.26 9.26 -0.81
CA GLY A 206 15.38 8.34 -0.60
C GLY A 206 16.04 7.91 -1.90
N ALA A 207 17.24 7.42 -1.74
CA ALA A 207 17.97 6.72 -2.79
C ALA A 207 18.54 5.42 -2.23
N THR A 208 18.26 4.31 -2.94
CA THR A 208 18.77 2.98 -2.60
C THR A 208 19.50 2.39 -3.79
N ALA A 209 20.58 1.64 -3.53
CA ALA A 209 21.25 0.81 -4.53
C ALA A 209 20.92 -0.65 -4.26
N TYR A 210 20.65 -1.41 -5.30
CA TYR A 210 20.28 -2.81 -5.18
C TYR A 210 21.00 -3.71 -6.18
N THR A 211 21.04 -4.99 -5.86
CA THR A 211 21.50 -6.05 -6.77
C THR A 211 20.70 -7.33 -6.56
N LEU A 212 20.44 -8.06 -7.63
CA LEU A 212 20.01 -9.45 -7.62
C LEU A 212 21.09 -10.29 -8.30
N VAL A 213 21.68 -11.23 -7.57
CA VAL A 213 22.78 -12.08 -8.02
C VAL A 213 22.27 -13.49 -8.29
N ASP A 214 22.64 -14.07 -9.46
CA ASP A 214 22.30 -15.41 -9.92
C ASP A 214 20.80 -15.75 -9.77
N GLU A 215 19.94 -14.74 -9.95
CA GLU A 215 18.48 -14.84 -9.79
C GLU A 215 18.02 -15.23 -8.38
N HIS A 216 18.90 -15.30 -7.38
CA HIS A 216 18.59 -15.82 -6.05
C HIS A 216 18.78 -14.81 -4.93
N VAL A 217 19.92 -14.11 -4.86
CA VAL A 217 20.28 -13.26 -3.72
C VAL A 217 20.04 -11.79 -4.06
N TYR A 218 19.09 -11.18 -3.36
CA TYR A 218 18.81 -9.76 -3.45
C TYR A 218 19.41 -9.01 -2.26
N LEU A 219 20.11 -7.94 -2.53
CA LEU A 219 20.63 -7.02 -1.53
C LEU A 219 20.28 -5.59 -1.93
N GLU A 220 19.88 -4.78 -0.97
CA GLU A 220 19.58 -3.36 -1.17
C GLU A 220 20.00 -2.57 0.08
N ALA A 221 20.57 -1.39 -0.14
CA ALA A 221 20.86 -0.43 0.92
C ALA A 221 20.77 1.01 0.40
N GLY A 222 20.41 1.91 1.30
CA GLY A 222 20.33 3.33 1.00
C GLY A 222 19.88 4.16 2.18
N ALA A 223 19.38 5.35 1.92
CA ALA A 223 18.89 6.23 2.97
C ALA A 223 17.80 7.19 2.46
N TYR A 224 16.93 7.59 3.37
CA TYR A 224 15.88 8.59 3.17
C TYR A 224 16.19 9.87 3.95
N ARG A 225 15.65 10.98 3.46
CA ARG A 225 15.68 12.28 4.15
C ARG A 225 14.31 12.92 4.11
N GLY A 226 13.96 13.63 5.17
CA GLY A 226 12.74 14.42 5.23
C GLY A 226 12.74 15.53 4.17
N LEU A 227 11.59 15.71 3.54
CA LEU A 227 11.33 16.81 2.64
C LEU A 227 11.10 18.10 3.43
N SER A 228 11.34 19.25 2.82
CA SER A 228 11.09 20.53 3.47
C SER A 228 9.58 20.86 3.50
N ASP A 229 9.14 21.60 4.52
CA ASP A 229 7.75 22.03 4.68
C ASP A 229 7.24 22.71 3.42
N ARG A 230 8.04 23.63 2.85
CA ARG A 230 7.71 24.30 1.60
C ARG A 230 7.45 23.32 0.44
N TRP A 231 8.22 22.24 0.35
CA TRP A 231 7.99 21.23 -0.69
C TRP A 231 6.71 20.46 -0.41
N LEU A 232 6.50 19.99 0.82
CA LEU A 232 5.31 19.27 1.22
C LEU A 232 4.03 20.07 0.96
N ASP A 233 4.02 21.35 1.31
CA ASP A 233 2.90 22.26 1.03
C ASP A 233 2.65 22.42 -0.47
N ASN A 234 3.71 22.59 -1.27
CA ASN A 234 3.59 22.73 -2.71
C ASN A 234 3.02 21.49 -3.41
N VAL A 235 3.21 20.31 -2.83
CA VAL A 235 2.70 19.03 -3.40
C VAL A 235 1.43 18.54 -2.70
N GLY A 236 0.79 19.37 -1.87
CA GLY A 236 -0.50 19.10 -1.25
C GLY A 236 -0.46 18.24 0.03
N LEU A 237 0.69 18.08 0.68
CA LEU A 237 0.86 17.22 1.86
C LEU A 237 0.78 17.95 3.20
N TYR A 238 0.63 19.28 3.19
CA TYR A 238 0.40 20.13 4.38
C TYR A 238 1.31 19.82 5.58
N ALA A 239 2.54 20.31 5.51
CA ALA A 239 3.63 20.02 6.45
C ALA A 239 3.32 20.33 7.93
N ALA A 240 2.44 21.29 8.22
CA ALA A 240 2.19 21.77 9.56
C ALA A 240 1.72 20.70 10.58
N ASN A 241 1.18 19.59 10.09
CA ASN A 241 0.66 18.49 10.92
C ASN A 241 1.55 17.24 10.91
N ASN A 242 2.71 17.30 10.25
CA ASN A 242 3.56 16.12 10.06
C ASN A 242 4.79 16.16 10.96
N ALA A 243 5.16 15.00 11.49
CA ALA A 243 6.44 14.84 12.18
C ALA A 243 7.60 14.91 11.19
N HIS A 244 8.68 15.59 11.56
CA HIS A 244 9.78 15.88 10.66
C HIS A 244 10.95 14.94 10.86
N VAL A 245 11.36 14.25 9.81
CA VAL A 245 12.58 13.42 9.79
C VAL A 245 13.81 14.30 9.93
N ARG A 246 14.72 13.91 10.81
CA ARG A 246 15.98 14.58 11.09
C ARG A 246 17.16 13.74 10.62
N GLY A 247 18.03 14.35 9.83
CA GLY A 247 19.20 13.65 9.29
C GLY A 247 18.86 12.66 8.19
N GLY A 248 19.67 11.60 8.08
CA GLY A 248 19.42 10.48 7.18
C GLY A 248 18.76 9.34 7.92
N ALA A 249 17.82 8.66 7.27
CA ALA A 249 17.19 7.45 7.74
C ALA A 249 17.73 6.26 6.91
N PRO A 250 18.72 5.50 7.38
CA PRO A 250 19.25 4.35 6.66
C PRO A 250 18.19 3.26 6.51
N TYR A 251 18.15 2.68 5.32
CA TYR A 251 17.28 1.58 4.93
C TYR A 251 18.12 0.43 4.36
N TRP A 252 17.71 -0.79 4.59
CA TRP A 252 18.32 -1.98 4.05
C TRP A 252 17.29 -3.07 3.78
N ARG A 253 17.58 -3.95 2.81
CA ARG A 253 16.84 -5.18 2.51
C ARG A 253 17.80 -6.26 2.04
N ALA A 254 17.59 -7.48 2.49
CA ALA A 254 18.22 -8.68 1.97
C ALA A 254 17.15 -9.75 1.79
N ALA A 255 17.18 -10.47 0.65
CA ALA A 255 16.23 -11.53 0.40
C ALA A 255 16.86 -12.65 -0.43
N TYR A 256 16.32 -13.84 -0.27
CA TYR A 256 16.63 -15.00 -1.09
C TYR A 256 15.36 -15.48 -1.76
N GLN A 257 15.46 -15.84 -3.05
CA GLN A 257 14.34 -16.39 -3.80
C GLN A 257 14.73 -17.67 -4.52
N LEU A 258 13.72 -18.56 -4.70
CA LEU A 258 13.86 -19.82 -5.39
C LEU A 258 12.62 -20.11 -6.22
N THR A 259 12.82 -20.57 -7.46
CA THR A 259 11.75 -21.13 -8.29
C THR A 259 12.04 -22.64 -8.48
N ALA A 260 11.05 -23.48 -8.18
CA ALA A 260 11.10 -24.90 -8.37
C ALA A 260 9.79 -25.36 -9.05
N ASP A 261 9.86 -25.66 -10.35
CA ASP A 261 8.70 -25.99 -11.20
C ASP A 261 7.60 -24.92 -11.13
N GLU A 262 6.44 -25.27 -10.58
CA GLU A 262 5.27 -24.40 -10.42
C GLU A 262 5.28 -23.61 -9.10
N HIS A 263 6.31 -23.78 -8.28
CA HIS A 263 6.46 -23.20 -6.94
C HIS A 263 7.50 -22.08 -6.96
N TYR A 264 7.17 -20.98 -6.33
CA TYR A 264 8.07 -19.87 -6.08
C TYR A 264 8.09 -19.54 -4.59
N PHE A 265 9.27 -19.31 -4.05
CA PHE A 265 9.50 -18.89 -2.67
C PHE A 265 10.41 -17.67 -2.65
N SER A 266 10.13 -16.73 -1.76
CA SER A 266 11.09 -15.73 -1.33
C SER A 266 11.00 -15.58 0.19
N PHE A 267 12.14 -15.30 0.79
CA PHE A 267 12.26 -15.00 2.20
C PHE A 267 13.23 -13.83 2.34
N GLY A 268 12.87 -12.82 3.12
CA GLY A 268 13.65 -11.61 3.25
C GLY A 268 13.66 -11.01 4.63
N THR A 269 14.50 -10.02 4.77
CA THR A 269 14.58 -9.14 5.93
C THR A 269 14.80 -7.72 5.45
N PHE A 270 14.21 -6.75 6.13
CA PHE A 270 14.37 -5.33 5.83
C PHE A 270 14.29 -4.49 7.09
N GLY A 271 14.74 -3.26 7.02
CA GLY A 271 14.65 -2.37 8.16
C GLY A 271 14.97 -0.92 7.84
N LEU A 272 14.64 -0.08 8.81
CA LEU A 272 14.79 1.35 8.76
C LEU A 272 15.19 1.88 10.15
N ASP A 273 16.05 2.88 10.19
CA ASP A 273 16.32 3.64 11.42
C ASP A 273 16.04 5.12 11.15
N VAL A 274 15.14 5.72 11.90
CA VAL A 274 14.73 7.10 11.67
C VAL A 274 14.65 7.92 12.95
N THR A 275 15.18 9.12 12.91
CA THR A 275 15.04 10.12 13.95
C THR A 275 14.03 11.18 13.50
N MET A 276 13.02 11.44 14.33
CA MET A 276 11.93 12.35 14.00
C MET A 276 11.70 13.37 15.10
N ARG A 277 11.29 14.55 14.71
CA ARG A 277 10.81 15.59 15.62
C ARG A 277 9.28 15.57 15.59
N PRO A 278 8.61 15.19 16.70
CA PRO A 278 7.17 14.91 16.66
C PRO A 278 6.29 16.14 16.42
N ASP A 279 6.70 17.32 16.82
CA ASP A 279 5.87 18.55 16.75
C ASP A 279 6.47 19.65 15.86
N GLY A 280 7.54 19.36 15.14
CA GLY A 280 8.20 20.31 14.25
C GLY A 280 8.89 21.49 14.94
N ALA A 281 8.45 21.93 16.10
CA ALA A 281 8.91 23.15 16.80
C ALA A 281 10.02 22.91 17.82
N ALA A 282 9.94 21.85 18.61
CA ALA A 282 10.94 21.54 19.64
C ALA A 282 12.21 20.93 19.06
N PRO A 283 13.40 21.22 19.63
CA PRO A 283 14.66 20.64 19.18
C PRO A 283 14.80 19.14 19.50
N ALA A 284 14.05 18.64 20.48
CA ALA A 284 14.10 17.25 20.92
C ALA A 284 13.51 16.30 19.87
N THR A 285 14.00 15.06 19.86
CA THR A 285 13.64 14.05 18.88
C THR A 285 13.25 12.73 19.52
N ASN A 286 12.44 11.97 18.81
CA ASN A 286 12.23 10.54 19.00
C ASN A 286 13.05 9.77 17.97
N ARG A 287 13.41 8.52 18.28
CA ARG A 287 14.07 7.61 17.32
C ARG A 287 13.29 6.30 17.26
N TYR A 288 13.13 5.82 16.05
CA TYR A 288 12.43 4.57 15.74
C TYR A 288 13.37 3.68 14.93
N THR A 289 13.41 2.40 15.28
CA THR A 289 14.25 1.41 14.60
C THR A 289 13.37 0.19 14.29
N ASP A 290 13.10 -0.01 13.00
CA ASP A 290 12.35 -1.14 12.48
C ASP A 290 13.27 -2.23 11.98
N ALA A 291 12.99 -3.47 12.36
CA ALA A 291 13.60 -4.66 11.80
C ALA A 291 12.48 -5.67 11.47
N ALA A 292 12.51 -6.20 10.27
CA ALA A 292 11.42 -7.00 9.75
C ALA A 292 11.90 -8.29 9.06
N LEU A 293 11.01 -9.27 9.04
CA LEU A 293 11.10 -10.46 8.22
C LEU A 293 9.88 -10.51 7.28
N ASP A 294 10.07 -10.96 6.06
CA ASP A 294 8.98 -11.22 5.11
C ASP A 294 9.19 -12.51 4.34
N ALA A 295 8.09 -13.08 3.86
CA ALA A 295 8.10 -14.25 3.01
C ALA A 295 6.97 -14.18 2.00
N THR A 296 7.22 -14.70 0.79
CA THR A 296 6.20 -14.91 -0.24
C THR A 296 6.28 -16.33 -0.75
N TYR A 297 5.13 -16.97 -0.88
CA TYR A 297 4.98 -18.23 -1.58
C TYR A 297 3.95 -18.07 -2.71
N GLN A 298 4.28 -18.56 -3.90
CA GLN A 298 3.35 -18.63 -5.02
C GLN A 298 3.35 -20.06 -5.60
N TYR A 299 2.16 -20.59 -5.79
CA TYR A 299 1.92 -21.80 -6.56
C TYR A 299 1.14 -21.45 -7.82
N THR A 300 1.76 -21.65 -8.97
CA THR A 300 1.20 -21.29 -10.29
C THR A 300 1.23 -22.51 -11.21
N PRO A 301 0.27 -23.43 -11.04
CA PRO A 301 0.19 -24.65 -11.85
C PRO A 301 -0.15 -24.32 -13.32
N LYS A 302 0.08 -25.26 -14.20
CA LYS A 302 -0.36 -25.21 -15.61
C LYS A 302 -1.89 -25.10 -15.74
N GLY A 303 -2.63 -25.38 -14.68
CA GLY A 303 -4.08 -25.27 -14.60
C GLY A 303 -4.55 -23.85 -14.31
N PRO A 304 -5.88 -23.66 -14.16
CA PRO A 304 -6.48 -22.32 -14.04
C PRO A 304 -6.36 -21.69 -12.65
N GLY A 305 -5.94 -22.43 -11.63
CA GLY A 305 -5.84 -21.96 -10.24
C GLY A 305 -4.42 -21.51 -9.88
N ALA A 306 -4.29 -20.48 -9.05
CA ALA A 306 -3.01 -20.09 -8.42
C ALA A 306 -3.24 -19.78 -6.93
N ILE A 307 -2.20 -19.91 -6.13
CA ILE A 307 -2.19 -19.54 -4.72
C ILE A 307 -1.05 -18.56 -4.50
N VAL A 308 -1.32 -17.50 -3.78
CA VAL A 308 -0.32 -16.54 -3.31
C VAL A 308 -0.47 -16.42 -1.80
N VAL A 309 0.63 -16.55 -1.08
CA VAL A 309 0.69 -16.35 0.38
C VAL A 309 1.82 -15.38 0.67
N ASN A 310 1.54 -14.35 1.46
CA ASN A 310 2.55 -13.44 1.97
C ASN A 310 2.49 -13.43 3.50
N ALA A 311 3.63 -13.17 4.11
CA ALA A 311 3.75 -12.97 5.55
C ALA A 311 4.79 -11.89 5.81
N SER A 312 4.51 -10.99 6.76
CA SER A 312 5.47 -10.03 7.27
C SER A 312 5.38 -9.90 8.79
N LEU A 313 6.53 -9.77 9.42
CA LEU A 313 6.66 -9.50 10.86
C LEU A 313 7.62 -8.33 11.02
N ILE A 314 7.15 -7.25 11.64
CA ILE A 314 7.93 -6.04 11.89
C ILE A 314 8.04 -5.84 13.39
N HIS A 315 9.25 -5.66 13.90
CA HIS A 315 9.53 -5.22 15.26
C HIS A 315 10.06 -3.79 15.22
N GLU A 316 9.38 -2.88 15.88
CA GLU A 316 9.80 -1.49 16.05
C GLU A 316 10.21 -1.21 17.48
N ARG A 317 11.42 -0.71 17.65
CA ARG A 317 11.91 -0.13 18.91
C ARG A 317 11.75 1.39 18.89
N GLN A 318 11.08 1.93 19.88
CA GLN A 318 10.80 3.36 20.05
C GLN A 318 11.63 3.96 21.19
N GLN A 319 12.36 5.03 20.91
CA GLN A 319 13.02 5.91 21.88
C GLN A 319 12.27 7.24 21.86
N LEU A 320 11.39 7.46 22.83
CA LEU A 320 10.41 8.55 22.87
C LEU A 320 10.90 9.76 23.68
N GLY A 321 12.17 10.09 23.60
CA GLY A 321 12.78 11.13 24.45
C GLY A 321 12.11 12.49 24.35
N ALA A 322 11.73 12.94 23.14
CA ALA A 322 11.00 14.19 22.95
C ALA A 322 9.57 14.10 23.52
N SER A 323 8.83 13.05 23.18
CA SER A 323 7.45 12.84 23.66
C SER A 323 7.40 12.71 25.17
N PHE A 324 8.31 11.96 25.78
CA PHE A 324 8.40 11.82 27.24
C PHE A 324 8.70 13.16 27.91
N SER A 325 9.67 13.93 27.40
CA SER A 325 10.03 15.24 27.95
C SER A 325 8.89 16.27 27.82
N ALA A 326 8.05 16.13 26.79
CA ALA A 326 6.89 16.98 26.58
C ALA A 326 5.63 16.49 27.33
N GLY A 327 5.69 15.37 28.05
CA GLY A 327 4.53 14.77 28.72
C GLY A 327 3.53 14.13 27.74
N ALA A 328 3.94 13.83 26.52
CA ALA A 328 3.13 13.16 25.49
C ALA A 328 3.34 11.64 25.46
N ALA A 329 4.16 11.10 26.34
CA ALA A 329 4.33 9.69 26.64
C ALA A 329 4.62 9.51 28.13
N ASP A 330 4.20 8.42 28.76
CA ASP A 330 4.53 8.12 30.15
C ASP A 330 5.87 7.39 30.32
N LYS A 331 6.46 6.93 29.20
CA LYS A 331 7.73 6.19 29.16
C LYS A 331 8.67 6.74 28.11
N PRO A 332 10.00 6.76 28.38
CA PRO A 332 11.00 7.22 27.40
C PRO A 332 11.28 6.18 26.30
N THR A 333 10.81 4.94 26.45
CA THR A 333 10.98 3.86 25.48
C THR A 333 9.73 3.03 25.38
N ASN A 334 9.41 2.57 24.18
CA ASN A 334 8.32 1.65 23.88
C ASN A 334 8.71 0.73 22.73
N HIS A 335 7.80 -0.17 22.31
CA HIS A 335 7.97 -1.03 21.13
C HIS A 335 6.61 -1.30 20.49
N LEU A 336 6.64 -1.66 19.21
CA LEU A 336 5.52 -2.20 18.45
C LEU A 336 5.96 -3.46 17.72
N ASP A 337 5.06 -4.43 17.63
CA ASP A 337 5.18 -5.61 16.81
C ASP A 337 3.98 -5.64 15.88
N ALA A 338 4.20 -5.85 14.58
CA ALA A 338 3.14 -6.00 13.59
C ALA A 338 3.34 -7.29 12.82
N LEU A 339 2.34 -8.16 12.84
CA LEU A 339 2.28 -9.39 12.07
C LEU A 339 1.15 -9.28 11.05
N GLU A 340 1.46 -9.54 9.80
CA GLU A 340 0.48 -9.69 8.72
C GLU A 340 0.73 -11.00 7.98
N VAL A 341 -0.33 -11.76 7.72
CA VAL A 341 -0.29 -12.98 6.91
C VAL A 341 -1.51 -12.97 6.01
N ASP A 342 -1.31 -13.04 4.71
CA ASP A 342 -2.41 -13.17 3.76
C ASP A 342 -2.25 -14.38 2.85
N ALA A 343 -3.38 -14.93 2.42
CA ALA A 343 -3.45 -15.99 1.42
C ALA A 343 -4.58 -15.70 0.44
N SER A 344 -4.28 -15.82 -0.85
CA SER A 344 -5.25 -15.61 -1.93
C SER A 344 -5.28 -16.81 -2.86
N PHE A 345 -6.46 -17.34 -3.12
CA PHE A 345 -6.72 -18.28 -4.20
C PHE A 345 -7.24 -17.54 -5.41
N ILE A 346 -6.58 -17.69 -6.54
CA ILE A 346 -6.87 -16.98 -7.79
C ILE A 346 -7.33 -17.99 -8.84
N TRP A 347 -8.51 -17.78 -9.40
CA TRP A 347 -9.07 -18.65 -10.42
C TRP A 347 -9.13 -17.96 -11.78
N ARG A 348 -8.51 -18.58 -12.81
CA ARG A 348 -8.45 -18.09 -14.19
C ARG A 348 -7.94 -16.65 -14.32
N GLN A 349 -7.10 -16.20 -13.37
CA GLN A 349 -6.59 -14.82 -13.29
C GLN A 349 -7.71 -13.75 -13.32
N ALA A 350 -8.92 -14.12 -12.97
CA ALA A 350 -10.09 -13.24 -12.99
C ALA A 350 -10.84 -13.18 -11.66
N TRP A 351 -10.88 -14.26 -10.91
CA TRP A 351 -11.53 -14.35 -9.60
C TRP A 351 -10.50 -14.53 -8.51
N SER A 352 -10.71 -13.89 -7.38
CA SER A 352 -9.89 -14.09 -6.19
C SER A 352 -10.74 -14.23 -4.95
N ALA A 353 -10.32 -15.13 -4.06
CA ALA A 353 -10.77 -15.19 -2.68
C ALA A 353 -9.53 -15.09 -1.80
N GLY A 354 -9.44 -14.04 -0.99
CA GLY A 354 -8.31 -13.73 -0.12
C GLY A 354 -8.72 -13.65 1.34
N LEU A 355 -7.84 -14.10 2.22
CA LEU A 355 -7.95 -13.96 3.67
C LEU A 355 -6.64 -13.38 4.21
N GLY A 356 -6.72 -12.26 4.91
CA GLY A 356 -5.61 -11.67 5.66
C GLY A 356 -5.86 -11.75 7.16
N LEU A 357 -4.81 -12.02 7.91
CA LEU A 357 -4.78 -11.95 9.37
C LEU A 357 -3.78 -10.86 9.76
N PHE A 358 -4.15 -10.02 10.71
CA PHE A 358 -3.26 -8.98 11.22
C PHE A 358 -3.29 -8.92 12.76
N ASP A 359 -2.13 -8.63 13.32
CA ASP A 359 -1.95 -8.40 14.76
C ASP A 359 -0.90 -7.29 14.95
N VAL A 360 -1.32 -6.17 15.51
CA VAL A 360 -0.43 -5.13 16.01
C VAL A 360 -0.47 -5.19 17.51
N SER A 361 0.68 -5.27 18.17
CA SER A 361 0.80 -5.27 19.61
C SER A 361 1.96 -4.38 20.07
N GLY A 362 1.96 -3.92 21.32
CA GLY A 362 3.02 -3.06 21.80
C GLY A 362 2.98 -2.76 23.30
N GLY A 363 3.97 -2.00 23.74
CA GLY A 363 4.07 -1.61 25.13
C GLY A 363 2.96 -0.62 25.54
N ARG A 364 2.38 -0.83 26.71
CA ARG A 364 1.35 0.06 27.26
C ARG A 364 1.92 1.42 27.65
N ASP A 365 1.16 2.48 27.34
CA ASP A 365 1.44 3.86 27.71
C ASP A 365 0.10 4.63 27.79
N LEU A 366 -0.29 5.04 28.99
CA LEU A 366 -1.61 5.66 29.24
C LEU A 366 -1.70 7.12 28.76
N VAL A 367 -0.58 7.71 28.38
CA VAL A 367 -0.55 9.06 27.83
C VAL A 367 -0.52 8.98 26.29
N LEU A 368 0.36 8.15 25.76
CA LEU A 368 0.52 7.98 24.30
C LEU A 368 -0.77 7.40 23.65
N TYR A 369 -1.43 6.46 24.35
CA TYR A 369 -2.67 5.80 23.90
C TYR A 369 -3.85 6.16 24.81
N ALA A 370 -3.96 7.42 25.22
CA ALA A 370 -5.01 7.87 26.14
C ALA A 370 -6.43 7.50 25.63
N PRO A 371 -7.41 7.29 26.54
CA PRO A 371 -8.80 7.09 26.17
C PRO A 371 -9.33 8.25 25.30
N ALA A 372 -9.92 7.90 24.17
CA ALA A 372 -10.60 8.83 23.26
C ALA A 372 -11.64 8.08 22.44
N PRO A 373 -12.79 8.70 22.10
CA PRO A 373 -13.81 8.03 21.28
C PRO A 373 -13.21 7.50 19.98
N LEU A 374 -13.41 6.22 19.70
CA LEU A 374 -12.97 5.48 18.54
C LEU A 374 -11.44 5.24 18.47
N SER A 375 -10.60 6.26 18.61
CA SER A 375 -9.15 6.19 18.38
C SER A 375 -8.31 5.87 19.61
N GLY A 376 -8.86 6.06 20.83
CA GLY A 376 -8.12 5.87 22.06
C GLY A 376 -8.13 4.44 22.60
N SER A 377 -7.47 4.26 23.76
CA SER A 377 -7.37 3.00 24.48
C SER A 377 -7.62 3.20 25.98
N LEU A 378 -8.61 2.52 26.55
CA LEU A 378 -8.83 2.47 27.99
C LEU A 378 -7.68 1.77 28.73
N ALA A 379 -7.07 0.78 28.08
CA ALA A 379 -5.95 0.01 28.62
C ALA A 379 -4.58 0.67 28.40
N GLY A 380 -4.52 1.79 27.64
CA GLY A 380 -3.27 2.40 27.20
C GLY A 380 -2.46 1.47 26.28
N SER A 381 -3.11 0.65 25.47
CA SER A 381 -2.47 -0.35 24.61
C SER A 381 -2.83 -0.12 23.13
N PRO A 382 -1.88 -0.29 22.20
CA PRO A 382 -2.14 -0.22 20.76
C PRO A 382 -2.73 -1.52 20.20
N ASP A 383 -2.86 -2.58 20.98
CA ASP A 383 -3.10 -3.95 20.52
C ASP A 383 -4.37 -4.06 19.69
N THR A 384 -4.20 -4.32 18.40
CA THR A 384 -5.30 -4.45 17.43
C THR A 384 -5.07 -5.70 16.58
N ARG A 385 -6.03 -6.62 16.60
CA ARG A 385 -5.97 -7.85 15.83
C ARG A 385 -7.29 -8.17 15.16
N GLY A 386 -7.20 -8.78 14.01
CA GLY A 386 -8.39 -9.13 13.24
C GLY A 386 -8.09 -9.94 12.00
N ALA A 387 -9.10 -9.97 11.14
CA ALA A 387 -9.03 -10.65 9.85
C ALA A 387 -9.76 -9.85 8.78
N THR A 388 -9.26 -9.92 7.54
CA THR A 388 -9.90 -9.33 6.36
C THR A 388 -10.17 -10.42 5.34
N LEU A 389 -11.44 -10.62 4.99
CA LEU A 389 -11.86 -11.47 3.87
C LEU A 389 -12.14 -10.60 2.65
N GLN A 390 -11.65 -11.00 1.47
CA GLN A 390 -11.86 -10.27 0.22
C GLN A 390 -12.26 -11.23 -0.90
N LEU A 391 -13.32 -10.89 -1.63
CA LEU A 391 -13.77 -11.59 -2.83
C LEU A 391 -13.73 -10.62 -4.00
N GLU A 392 -13.14 -11.02 -5.13
CA GLU A 392 -12.84 -10.10 -6.21
C GLU A 392 -13.07 -10.68 -7.58
N TYR A 393 -13.38 -9.80 -8.53
CA TYR A 393 -13.54 -10.11 -9.94
C TYR A 393 -12.87 -9.08 -10.83
N VAL A 394 -12.01 -9.56 -11.75
CA VAL A 394 -11.30 -8.75 -12.77
C VAL A 394 -11.67 -9.24 -14.16
N PRO A 395 -12.63 -8.57 -14.86
CA PRO A 395 -13.12 -9.03 -16.15
C PRO A 395 -12.16 -8.78 -17.32
N PHE A 396 -11.27 -7.76 -17.27
CA PHE A 396 -10.64 -7.21 -18.48
C PHE A 396 -9.11 -7.33 -18.55
N GLY A 397 -8.43 -7.89 -17.56
CA GLY A 397 -6.96 -7.90 -17.50
C GLY A 397 -6.25 -8.95 -18.37
N LYS A 398 -6.97 -9.83 -19.07
CA LYS A 398 -6.41 -10.98 -19.81
C LYS A 398 -6.12 -10.69 -21.28
N ILE A 399 -5.44 -11.64 -21.93
CA ILE A 399 -5.01 -11.54 -23.35
C ILE A 399 -6.20 -11.43 -24.30
N ASP A 400 -7.30 -12.09 -24.01
CA ASP A 400 -8.53 -12.15 -24.78
C ASP A 400 -9.52 -11.01 -24.52
N SER A 401 -9.17 -10.08 -23.63
CA SER A 401 -10.05 -8.94 -23.31
C SER A 401 -10.17 -7.98 -24.49
N PRO A 402 -11.41 -7.60 -24.88
CA PRO A 402 -11.63 -6.62 -25.94
C PRO A 402 -11.20 -5.19 -25.56
N LEU A 403 -11.03 -4.91 -24.27
CA LEU A 403 -10.64 -3.59 -23.75
C LEU A 403 -9.12 -3.47 -23.52
N ARG A 404 -8.35 -4.52 -23.81
CA ARG A 404 -6.91 -4.52 -23.69
C ARG A 404 -6.24 -3.64 -24.77
N PRO A 405 -5.16 -2.94 -24.46
CA PRO A 405 -4.49 -2.76 -23.16
C PRO A 405 -5.04 -1.56 -22.38
N TRP A 406 -6.24 -1.11 -22.65
CA TRP A 406 -6.72 0.25 -22.37
C TRP A 406 -7.51 0.36 -21.08
N VAL A 407 -8.35 -0.60 -20.75
CA VAL A 407 -9.23 -0.57 -19.58
C VAL A 407 -9.08 -1.84 -18.77
N ASN A 408 -8.95 -1.70 -17.46
CA ASN A 408 -9.09 -2.79 -16.53
C ASN A 408 -9.98 -2.38 -15.36
N LEU A 409 -10.71 -3.32 -14.82
CA LEU A 409 -11.65 -3.13 -13.72
C LEU A 409 -11.45 -4.26 -12.70
N ARG A 410 -11.40 -3.90 -11.42
CA ARG A 410 -11.46 -4.82 -10.29
C ARG A 410 -12.66 -4.43 -9.43
N ILE A 411 -13.56 -5.36 -9.23
CA ILE A 411 -14.71 -5.21 -8.36
C ILE A 411 -14.50 -6.15 -7.19
N GLY A 412 -14.76 -5.71 -5.96
CA GLY A 412 -14.56 -6.54 -4.80
C GLY A 412 -15.51 -6.24 -3.66
N LEU A 413 -15.66 -7.26 -2.83
CA LEU A 413 -16.33 -7.21 -1.53
C LEU A 413 -15.29 -7.55 -0.47
N GLN A 414 -15.12 -6.66 0.50
CA GLN A 414 -14.20 -6.84 1.62
C GLN A 414 -14.98 -6.77 2.92
N TYR A 415 -14.69 -7.69 3.83
CA TYR A 415 -15.17 -7.68 5.21
C TYR A 415 -13.98 -7.74 6.15
N THR A 416 -13.87 -6.77 7.06
CA THR A 416 -12.83 -6.73 8.11
C THR A 416 -13.49 -6.91 9.46
N ALA A 417 -13.00 -7.87 10.25
CA ALA A 417 -13.46 -8.18 11.59
C ALA A 417 -12.35 -8.00 12.62
N TYR A 418 -12.68 -7.41 13.77
CA TYR A 418 -11.74 -7.11 14.85
C TYR A 418 -12.03 -7.97 16.08
N ALA A 419 -11.10 -8.83 16.45
CA ALA A 419 -11.13 -9.58 17.70
C ALA A 419 -10.71 -8.71 18.90
N SER A 420 -9.80 -7.76 18.67
CA SER A 420 -9.37 -6.71 19.62
C SER A 420 -9.09 -5.44 18.85
N PHE A 421 -9.36 -4.30 19.47
CA PHE A 421 -9.08 -2.98 18.91
C PHE A 421 -8.52 -2.08 20.01
N ASN A 422 -7.36 -1.47 19.78
CA ASN A 422 -6.66 -0.60 20.73
C ASN A 422 -6.66 -1.16 22.17
N GLY A 423 -6.31 -2.44 22.34
CA GLY A 423 -6.11 -3.08 23.64
C GLY A 423 -7.34 -3.72 24.29
N GLY A 424 -8.48 -3.83 23.61
CA GLY A 424 -9.67 -4.44 24.19
C GLY A 424 -10.68 -4.99 23.18
N ALA A 425 -11.47 -5.97 23.63
CA ALA A 425 -12.61 -6.48 22.87
C ALA A 425 -13.91 -5.70 23.18
N ALA A 426 -14.08 -5.21 24.40
CA ALA A 426 -15.24 -4.46 24.87
C ALA A 426 -14.80 -3.16 25.51
N ASN A 427 -15.55 -2.07 25.29
CA ASN A 427 -15.27 -0.74 25.85
C ASN A 427 -13.77 -0.34 25.73
N TYR A 428 -13.17 -0.65 24.57
CA TYR A 428 -11.73 -0.48 24.40
C TYR A 428 -11.29 0.98 24.46
N ASP A 429 -12.14 1.90 24.01
CA ASP A 429 -11.90 3.34 23.95
C ASP A 429 -12.19 4.10 25.27
N GLY A 430 -12.85 3.43 26.22
CA GLY A 430 -13.33 4.04 27.46
C GLY A 430 -14.70 4.74 27.34
N PHE A 431 -15.30 4.72 26.14
CA PHE A 431 -16.58 5.36 25.81
C PHE A 431 -17.68 4.36 25.42
N GLY A 432 -17.44 3.07 25.65
CA GLY A 432 -18.42 2.01 25.48
C GLY A 432 -18.32 1.26 24.16
N ARG A 433 -17.36 1.59 23.26
CA ARG A 433 -17.24 0.95 21.95
C ARG A 433 -16.55 -0.40 22.07
N SER A 434 -17.12 -1.44 21.44
CA SER A 434 -16.50 -2.76 21.31
C SER A 434 -15.64 -2.85 20.03
N ALA A 435 -14.66 -3.76 20.01
CA ALA A 435 -13.85 -4.04 18.85
C ALA A 435 -14.72 -4.42 17.65
N SER A 436 -15.70 -5.32 17.83
CA SER A 436 -16.65 -5.72 16.78
C SER A 436 -17.54 -4.59 16.27
N GLY A 437 -17.72 -3.51 17.03
CA GLY A 437 -18.39 -2.30 16.53
C GLY A 437 -17.63 -1.60 15.39
N ASN A 438 -16.36 -1.94 15.17
CA ASN A 438 -15.52 -1.47 14.08
C ASN A 438 -15.49 -2.42 12.90
N ASP A 439 -16.10 -3.63 12.99
CA ASP A 439 -16.20 -4.54 11.86
C ASP A 439 -16.81 -3.79 10.66
N SER A 440 -16.24 -4.00 9.49
CA SER A 440 -16.62 -3.18 8.34
C SER A 440 -16.82 -3.99 7.07
N LEU A 441 -17.76 -3.51 6.26
CA LEU A 441 -18.03 -4.00 4.92
C LEU A 441 -17.67 -2.91 3.92
N PHE A 442 -16.91 -3.29 2.89
CA PHE A 442 -16.54 -2.41 1.79
C PHE A 442 -16.80 -3.09 0.44
N LEU A 443 -17.75 -2.56 -0.31
CA LEU A 443 -18.00 -2.93 -1.70
C LEU A 443 -17.32 -1.90 -2.58
N PHE A 444 -16.37 -2.32 -3.41
CA PHE A 444 -15.54 -1.39 -4.16
C PHE A 444 -15.48 -1.68 -5.66
N ALA A 445 -15.20 -0.64 -6.42
CA ALA A 445 -14.75 -0.68 -7.80
C ALA A 445 -13.41 0.05 -7.93
N TRP A 446 -12.47 -0.60 -8.59
CA TRP A 446 -11.15 -0.08 -8.90
C TRP A 446 -10.95 -0.12 -10.40
N LEU A 447 -11.13 1.02 -11.04
CA LEU A 447 -11.00 1.21 -12.48
C LEU A 447 -9.63 1.81 -12.80
N ALA A 448 -9.01 1.31 -13.85
CA ALA A 448 -7.78 1.87 -14.39
C ALA A 448 -7.89 2.03 -15.92
N PHE A 449 -7.37 3.15 -16.50
CA PHE A 449 -7.43 3.45 -17.94
C PHE A 449 -6.35 4.47 -18.38
#